data_bf5917f6247eed7f7cf15c77ab6be808
#
_entry.id   bf5917f6247eed7f7cf15c77ab6be808
#
_cell.length_a   1.000
_cell.length_b   1.000
_cell.length_c   1.000
_cell.angle_alpha   90.00
_cell.angle_beta   90.00
_cell.angle_gamma   90.00
#
_symmetry.space_group_name_H-M   'P 1'
#
loop_
_entity.id
_entity.type
_entity.pdbx_description
1 polymer ?
#
loop_
_entity_poly.entity_id
_entity_poly.type
_entity_poly.pdbx_seq_one_letter_code
_entity_poly.pdbx_strand_id
1 'polypeptide(L)'
;VPASAGPAVQAAPRASKHADCPLSMSLLDEPPAHREANSADDLQMTGRLIVSKLKSYGIEATIGGIEPGPGVKGSQIDNVRDDLRRTLGVQAVRVVPSIPNTSFIGLEVPNPVRETVRLKEILESKAFRESTAPLTLALGKDIGGKAFVIDLAKMPHLLVAGTTGSGKSVGINAMILSMLYRNSPADLRLVLIDPKMLEFSLYNGIPHLLCPVVTDMNKAASALKWLTREMDRRYAVMSRMGVRHFNNYNEKIRRAAENGETIPDPLQSPEDPVQKPLEIWPFIVCIVDELADLMLTNRKEVEGEITRLTQKARAAGIHLIIATQRPSVDVVTSLIKANVPTRISFQVASGIDSRVILGESGAESLLGWGDMLLRRPGVPQST
;
A
#
# COMPACT_ATOMS: atom_id res chain seq x y z
N VAL A 1 -53.03 3.23 -34.28
CA VAL A 1 -51.58 3.04 -34.34
C VAL A 1 -51.11 2.80 -32.89
N PRO A 2 -50.59 1.64 -32.49
CA PRO A 2 -50.14 1.41 -31.13
C PRO A 2 -48.76 2.02 -30.91
N ALA A 3 -48.59 2.65 -29.76
CA ALA A 3 -47.34 3.22 -29.30
C ALA A 3 -46.25 2.13 -29.06
N SER A 4 -45.08 2.36 -29.63
CA SER A 4 -43.90 1.50 -29.46
C SER A 4 -43.41 1.57 -28.03
N ALA A 5 -43.26 0.40 -27.39
CA ALA A 5 -42.61 0.27 -26.10
C ALA A 5 -41.11 0.61 -26.23
N GLY A 6 -40.64 1.54 -25.44
CA GLY A 6 -39.23 1.88 -25.32
C GLY A 6 -38.42 0.72 -24.72
N PRO A 7 -37.10 0.70 -24.93
CA PRO A 7 -36.27 -0.40 -24.49
C PRO A 7 -36.26 -0.51 -22.96
N ALA A 8 -36.49 -1.72 -22.46
CA ALA A 8 -36.43 -2.04 -21.05
C ALA A 8 -35.02 -1.75 -20.49
N VAL A 9 -34.96 -0.92 -19.48
CA VAL A 9 -33.75 -0.64 -18.70
C VAL A 9 -33.37 -1.97 -18.01
N GLN A 10 -32.28 -2.58 -18.43
CA GLN A 10 -31.72 -3.73 -17.76
C GLN A 10 -31.30 -3.34 -16.35
N ALA A 11 -31.88 -3.98 -15.36
CA ALA A 11 -31.51 -3.84 -13.96
C ALA A 11 -30.02 -4.12 -13.78
N ALA A 12 -29.33 -3.19 -13.11
CA ALA A 12 -27.93 -3.35 -12.76
C ALA A 12 -27.72 -4.64 -11.94
N PRO A 13 -26.65 -5.43 -12.22
CA PRO A 13 -26.45 -6.69 -11.56
C PRO A 13 -26.23 -6.50 -10.05
N ARG A 14 -26.89 -7.34 -9.27
CA ARG A 14 -26.71 -7.45 -7.82
C ARG A 14 -25.22 -7.60 -7.48
N ALA A 15 -24.73 -6.80 -6.54
CA ALA A 15 -23.40 -6.96 -5.97
C ALA A 15 -23.28 -8.36 -5.35
N SER A 16 -22.68 -9.29 -6.07
CA SER A 16 -22.35 -10.60 -5.55
C SER A 16 -21.13 -10.49 -4.68
N LYS A 17 -21.23 -10.95 -3.45
CA LYS A 17 -20.07 -11.25 -2.62
C LYS A 17 -19.21 -12.24 -3.40
N HIS A 18 -18.02 -11.83 -3.85
CA HIS A 18 -17.02 -12.65 -4.55
C HIS A 18 -17.42 -13.25 -5.93
N ALA A 19 -18.28 -12.64 -6.70
CA ALA A 19 -18.53 -13.06 -8.06
C ALA A 19 -17.81 -12.16 -9.06
N ASP A 20 -17.06 -12.81 -9.94
CA ASP A 20 -16.44 -12.33 -11.16
C ASP A 20 -15.29 -11.35 -10.98
N CYS A 21 -14.20 -11.83 -10.35
CA CYS A 21 -12.88 -11.31 -10.65
C CYS A 21 -12.64 -11.56 -12.16
N PRO A 22 -12.49 -10.51 -12.99
CA PRO A 22 -12.30 -10.66 -14.45
C PRO A 22 -10.96 -11.33 -14.80
N LEU A 23 -10.05 -11.46 -13.82
CA LEU A 23 -8.74 -12.06 -13.99
C LEU A 23 -8.71 -13.45 -13.35
N SER A 24 -8.33 -14.46 -14.17
CA SER A 24 -8.14 -15.83 -13.67
C SER A 24 -6.85 -15.97 -12.88
N MET A 25 -6.88 -16.68 -11.76
CA MET A 25 -5.68 -17.05 -10.98
C MET A 25 -4.70 -17.90 -11.79
N SER A 26 -5.14 -18.57 -12.87
CA SER A 26 -4.29 -19.32 -13.78
C SER A 26 -3.29 -18.45 -14.58
N LEU A 27 -3.48 -17.13 -14.59
CA LEU A 27 -2.54 -16.18 -15.20
C LEU A 27 -1.28 -15.94 -14.34
N LEU A 28 -1.31 -16.38 -13.09
CA LEU A 28 -0.19 -16.22 -12.17
C LEU A 28 0.62 -17.51 -12.04
N ASP A 29 1.94 -17.35 -11.95
CA ASP A 29 2.86 -18.46 -11.71
C ASP A 29 2.55 -19.18 -10.40
N GLU A 30 2.66 -20.53 -10.44
CA GLU A 30 2.55 -21.34 -9.24
C GLU A 30 3.68 -21.04 -8.25
N PRO A 31 3.39 -21.02 -6.94
CA PRO A 31 4.44 -20.93 -5.94
C PRO A 31 5.35 -22.16 -6.03
N PRO A 32 6.66 -22.00 -5.79
CA PRO A 32 7.56 -23.15 -5.70
C PRO A 32 7.12 -24.09 -4.59
N ALA A 33 7.38 -25.39 -4.75
CA ALA A 33 7.13 -26.35 -3.68
C ALA A 33 7.87 -25.90 -2.40
N HIS A 34 7.17 -25.89 -1.27
CA HIS A 34 7.75 -25.50 0.03
C HIS A 34 9.02 -26.32 0.28
N ARG A 35 10.17 -25.63 0.39
CA ARG A 35 11.36 -26.20 0.99
C ARG A 35 11.32 -25.85 2.47
N GLU A 36 11.55 -26.82 3.34
CA GLU A 36 11.69 -26.57 4.75
C GLU A 36 12.81 -25.53 4.96
N ALA A 37 12.42 -24.34 5.39
CA ALA A 37 13.37 -23.30 5.78
C ALA A 37 13.98 -23.70 7.11
N ASN A 38 15.29 -23.82 7.18
CA ASN A 38 16.11 -24.05 8.37
C ASN A 38 15.60 -25.13 9.34
N SER A 39 16.37 -26.16 9.56
CA SER A 39 16.09 -27.12 10.62
C SER A 39 16.10 -26.45 12.00
N ALA A 40 15.35 -26.99 12.96
CA ALA A 40 15.39 -26.50 14.35
C ALA A 40 16.83 -26.46 14.91
N ASP A 41 17.68 -27.39 14.46
CA ASP A 41 19.09 -27.47 14.86
C ASP A 41 19.91 -26.31 14.30
N ASP A 42 19.68 -25.89 13.04
CA ASP A 42 20.35 -24.72 12.43
C ASP A 42 20.01 -23.43 13.17
N LEU A 43 18.74 -23.27 13.55
CA LEU A 43 18.28 -22.12 14.33
C LEU A 43 18.91 -22.10 15.73
N GLN A 44 19.01 -23.26 16.40
CA GLN A 44 19.67 -23.35 17.69
C GLN A 44 21.19 -23.07 17.60
N MET A 45 21.84 -23.56 16.57
CA MET A 45 23.26 -23.30 16.34
C MET A 45 23.53 -21.81 16.11
N THR A 46 22.75 -21.19 15.27
CA THR A 46 22.81 -19.73 15.03
C THR A 46 22.57 -18.93 16.32
N GLY A 47 21.57 -19.31 17.10
CA GLY A 47 21.30 -18.69 18.40
C GLY A 47 22.47 -18.81 19.38
N ARG A 48 23.11 -19.99 19.47
CA ARG A 48 24.32 -20.21 20.34
C ARG A 48 25.49 -19.34 19.91
N LEU A 49 25.73 -19.18 18.60
CA LEU A 49 26.79 -18.30 18.08
C LEU A 49 26.52 -16.83 18.45
N ILE A 50 25.27 -16.37 18.31
CA ILE A 50 24.85 -15.00 18.70
C ILE A 50 25.13 -14.80 20.21
N VAL A 51 24.64 -15.69 21.06
CA VAL A 51 24.81 -15.60 22.52
C VAL A 51 26.30 -15.59 22.91
N SER A 52 27.10 -16.49 22.33
CA SER A 52 28.54 -16.53 22.58
C SER A 52 29.21 -15.21 22.17
N LYS A 53 28.84 -14.64 21.02
CA LYS A 53 29.41 -13.39 20.54
C LYS A 53 29.02 -12.21 21.41
N LEU A 54 27.75 -12.10 21.79
CA LEU A 54 27.25 -11.04 22.69
C LEU A 54 27.98 -11.12 24.06
N LYS A 55 28.18 -12.31 24.59
CA LYS A 55 28.94 -12.52 25.83
C LYS A 55 30.38 -11.99 25.75
N SER A 56 31.03 -12.09 24.57
CA SER A 56 32.39 -11.53 24.39
C SER A 56 32.44 -10.00 24.46
N TYR A 57 31.29 -9.33 24.35
CA TYR A 57 31.12 -7.88 24.55
C TYR A 57 30.52 -7.53 25.92
N GLY A 58 30.44 -8.50 26.85
CA GLY A 58 29.85 -8.28 28.17
C GLY A 58 28.32 -8.16 28.18
N ILE A 59 27.66 -8.62 27.10
CA ILE A 59 26.21 -8.64 26.99
C ILE A 59 25.73 -10.05 27.29
N GLU A 60 25.00 -10.22 28.41
CA GLU A 60 24.37 -11.49 28.75
C GLU A 60 23.07 -11.66 28.00
N ALA A 61 22.92 -12.78 27.30
CA ALA A 61 21.75 -13.11 26.48
C ALA A 61 21.45 -14.63 26.58
N THR A 62 20.19 -15.01 26.38
CA THR A 62 19.73 -16.39 26.34
C THR A 62 18.98 -16.68 25.04
N ILE A 63 18.96 -17.95 24.60
CA ILE A 63 18.14 -18.40 23.46
C ILE A 63 16.68 -18.47 23.93
N GLY A 64 15.78 -17.84 23.21
CA GLY A 64 14.34 -17.76 23.59
C GLY A 64 13.90 -16.33 23.87
N GLY A 65 14.85 -15.42 23.95
CA GLY A 65 14.70 -14.00 24.08
C GLY A 65 15.99 -13.38 24.59
N ILE A 66 16.34 -12.22 24.10
CA ILE A 66 17.36 -11.39 24.72
C ILE A 66 16.63 -10.56 25.76
N GLU A 67 16.58 -11.03 27.01
CA GLU A 67 16.28 -10.14 28.11
C GLU A 67 17.52 -9.27 28.32
N PRO A 68 17.43 -7.96 28.11
CA PRO A 68 18.52 -7.10 28.51
C PRO A 68 18.66 -7.23 30.03
N GLY A 69 19.80 -7.73 30.49
CA GLY A 69 20.16 -7.66 31.91
C GLY A 69 19.98 -6.23 32.41
N PRO A 70 19.79 -5.98 33.71
CA PRO A 70 19.62 -4.64 34.25
C PRO A 70 20.72 -3.71 33.73
N GLY A 71 20.37 -2.74 32.86
CA GLY A 71 21.28 -1.76 32.27
C GLY A 71 21.71 -1.98 30.82
N VAL A 72 21.36 -3.09 30.14
CA VAL A 72 21.65 -3.30 28.72
C VAL A 72 20.69 -2.47 27.86
N LYS A 73 21.23 -1.54 27.10
CA LYS A 73 20.43 -0.71 26.15
C LYS A 73 20.47 -1.35 24.76
N GLY A 74 19.37 -1.24 24.02
CA GLY A 74 19.30 -1.71 22.61
C GLY A 74 20.42 -1.12 21.74
N SER A 75 20.86 0.10 22.02
CA SER A 75 22.01 0.74 21.36
C SER A 75 23.34 -0.01 21.53
N GLN A 76 23.53 -0.73 22.64
CA GLN A 76 24.75 -1.52 22.86
C GLN A 76 24.77 -2.73 21.91
N ILE A 77 23.62 -3.34 21.63
CA ILE A 77 23.49 -4.44 20.67
C ILE A 77 23.65 -3.92 19.25
N ASP A 78 23.11 -2.73 18.96
CA ASP A 78 23.25 -2.11 17.64
C ASP A 78 24.72 -1.78 17.32
N ASN A 79 25.51 -1.39 18.32
CA ASN A 79 26.95 -1.13 18.18
C ASN A 79 27.76 -2.38 17.78
N VAL A 80 27.32 -3.57 18.16
CA VAL A 80 27.99 -4.85 17.81
C VAL A 80 27.37 -5.55 16.60
N ARG A 81 26.41 -4.91 15.94
CA ARG A 81 25.69 -5.45 14.78
C ARG A 81 26.62 -5.90 13.65
N ASP A 82 27.63 -5.09 13.30
CA ASP A 82 28.57 -5.43 12.23
C ASP A 82 29.49 -6.59 12.59
N ASP A 83 29.80 -6.76 13.86
CA ASP A 83 30.57 -7.91 14.34
C ASP A 83 29.73 -9.20 14.35
N LEU A 84 28.44 -9.08 14.72
CA LEU A 84 27.48 -10.18 14.59
C LEU A 84 27.32 -10.58 13.12
N ARG A 85 27.15 -9.63 12.22
CA ARG A 85 27.06 -9.87 10.77
C ARG A 85 28.27 -10.66 10.26
N ARG A 86 29.47 -10.24 10.62
CA ARG A 86 30.73 -10.94 10.23
C ARG A 86 30.82 -12.33 10.83
N THR A 87 30.47 -12.49 12.10
CA THR A 87 30.53 -13.77 12.82
C THR A 87 29.56 -14.79 12.22
N LEU A 88 28.37 -14.34 11.83
CA LEU A 88 27.32 -15.18 11.26
C LEU A 88 27.51 -15.40 9.75
N GLY A 89 28.40 -14.65 9.09
CA GLY A 89 28.64 -14.75 7.65
C GLY A 89 27.44 -14.28 6.81
N VAL A 90 26.59 -13.38 7.34
CA VAL A 90 25.37 -12.90 6.69
C VAL A 90 25.52 -11.50 6.11
N GLN A 91 24.65 -11.13 5.16
CA GLN A 91 24.70 -9.83 4.49
C GLN A 91 24.29 -8.67 5.40
N ALA A 92 23.32 -8.90 6.29
CA ALA A 92 22.82 -7.91 7.23
C ALA A 92 22.34 -8.59 8.51
N VAL A 93 22.33 -7.85 9.62
CA VAL A 93 21.63 -8.19 10.86
C VAL A 93 20.85 -6.96 11.25
N ARG A 94 19.56 -7.10 11.52
CA ARG A 94 18.72 -5.99 11.98
C ARG A 94 18.43 -6.16 13.46
N VAL A 95 18.64 -5.09 14.23
CA VAL A 95 18.29 -5.03 15.64
C VAL A 95 16.92 -4.38 15.78
N VAL A 96 15.98 -5.08 16.39
CA VAL A 96 14.65 -4.59 16.75
C VAL A 96 14.66 -4.25 18.24
N PRO A 97 14.75 -2.97 18.61
CA PRO A 97 15.03 -2.57 20.00
C PRO A 97 13.97 -3.00 21.02
N SER A 98 12.75 -3.27 20.57
CA SER A 98 11.65 -3.72 21.43
C SER A 98 10.66 -4.55 20.63
N ILE A 99 10.34 -5.73 21.13
CA ILE A 99 9.25 -6.55 20.57
C ILE A 99 7.96 -6.21 21.34
N PRO A 100 6.86 -5.85 20.66
CA PRO A 100 5.61 -5.48 21.32
C PRO A 100 5.15 -6.53 22.36
N ASN A 101 4.73 -6.05 23.52
CA ASN A 101 4.28 -6.86 24.66
C ASN A 101 5.33 -7.79 25.28
N THR A 102 6.62 -7.53 25.05
CA THR A 102 7.73 -8.27 25.67
C THR A 102 8.82 -7.32 26.13
N SER A 103 9.72 -7.82 27.01
CA SER A 103 10.97 -7.14 27.40
C SER A 103 12.14 -7.46 26.45
N PHE A 104 11.88 -8.22 25.38
CA PHE A 104 12.93 -8.73 24.50
C PHE A 104 13.36 -7.72 23.42
N ILE A 105 14.63 -7.84 23.04
CA ILE A 105 15.19 -7.22 21.84
C ILE A 105 15.23 -8.28 20.76
N GLY A 106 14.72 -7.94 19.55
CA GLY A 106 14.75 -8.84 18.40
C GLY A 106 16.07 -8.71 17.62
N LEU A 107 16.57 -9.83 17.12
CA LEU A 107 17.61 -9.86 16.11
C LEU A 107 17.06 -10.59 14.89
N GLU A 108 16.93 -9.89 13.79
CA GLU A 108 16.53 -10.46 12.51
C GLU A 108 17.79 -10.83 11.71
N VAL A 109 17.90 -12.11 11.39
CA VAL A 109 19.02 -12.68 10.64
C VAL A 109 18.48 -13.30 9.35
N PRO A 110 19.07 -12.98 8.19
CA PRO A 110 18.62 -13.53 6.92
C PRO A 110 18.70 -15.05 6.88
N ASN A 111 17.71 -15.69 6.26
CA ASN A 111 17.79 -17.11 5.98
C ASN A 111 18.91 -17.40 4.96
N PRO A 112 19.66 -18.50 5.13
CA PRO A 112 20.71 -18.92 4.19
C PRO A 112 20.15 -19.15 2.78
N VAL A 113 18.94 -19.70 2.69
CA VAL A 113 18.22 -19.93 1.43
C VAL A 113 17.02 -18.98 1.38
N ARG A 114 17.01 -18.09 0.39
CA ARG A 114 15.89 -17.17 0.18
C ARG A 114 14.75 -17.86 -0.56
N GLU A 115 13.54 -17.67 -0.08
CA GLU A 115 12.32 -18.12 -0.73
C GLU A 115 11.69 -16.98 -1.53
N THR A 116 11.27 -17.26 -2.76
CA THR A 116 10.53 -16.30 -3.57
C THR A 116 9.05 -16.34 -3.21
N VAL A 117 8.53 -15.25 -2.66
CA VAL A 117 7.11 -15.10 -2.36
C VAL A 117 6.36 -14.74 -3.63
N ARG A 118 5.50 -15.63 -4.12
CA ARG A 118 4.69 -15.40 -5.32
C ARG A 118 3.39 -14.67 -4.97
N LEU A 119 2.96 -13.75 -5.85
CA LEU A 119 1.71 -13.01 -5.65
C LEU A 119 0.50 -13.96 -5.53
N LYS A 120 0.45 -15.03 -6.34
CA LYS A 120 -0.62 -16.03 -6.30
C LYS A 120 -0.83 -16.61 -4.90
N GLU A 121 0.26 -16.96 -4.23
CA GLU A 121 0.22 -17.51 -2.86
C GLU A 121 -0.46 -16.56 -1.87
N ILE A 122 -0.19 -15.25 -2.01
CA ILE A 122 -0.80 -14.26 -1.12
C ILE A 122 -2.27 -14.03 -1.47
N LEU A 123 -2.61 -13.97 -2.76
CA LEU A 123 -4.01 -13.80 -3.21
C LEU A 123 -4.89 -15.00 -2.83
N GLU A 124 -4.34 -16.22 -2.84
CA GLU A 124 -5.03 -17.46 -2.43
C GLU A 124 -5.06 -17.66 -0.91
N SER A 125 -4.26 -16.89 -0.16
CA SER A 125 -4.22 -17.01 1.29
C SER A 125 -5.56 -16.71 1.95
N LYS A 126 -5.79 -17.31 3.11
CA LYS A 126 -6.96 -17.04 3.95
C LYS A 126 -7.06 -15.53 4.29
N ALA A 127 -5.95 -14.88 4.58
CA ALA A 127 -5.90 -13.46 4.92
C ALA A 127 -6.44 -12.57 3.79
N PHE A 128 -6.14 -12.86 2.53
CA PHE A 128 -6.64 -12.10 1.40
C PHE A 128 -8.07 -12.47 1.03
N ARG A 129 -8.39 -13.77 0.98
CA ARG A 129 -9.71 -14.26 0.54
C ARG A 129 -10.84 -13.89 1.51
N GLU A 130 -10.60 -13.96 2.83
CA GLU A 130 -11.59 -13.62 3.85
C GLU A 130 -11.68 -12.11 4.12
N SER A 131 -10.76 -11.31 3.59
CA SER A 131 -10.86 -9.85 3.71
C SER A 131 -12.15 -9.35 3.04
N THR A 132 -12.93 -8.57 3.76
CA THR A 132 -14.13 -7.91 3.23
C THR A 132 -13.83 -6.52 2.66
N ALA A 133 -12.57 -6.07 2.78
CA ALA A 133 -12.17 -4.75 2.34
C ALA A 133 -12.01 -4.70 0.81
N PRO A 134 -12.64 -3.72 0.12
CA PRO A 134 -12.55 -3.62 -1.33
C PRO A 134 -11.14 -3.30 -1.83
N LEU A 135 -10.37 -2.52 -1.08
CA LEU A 135 -9.01 -2.11 -1.46
C LEU A 135 -7.94 -2.88 -0.66
N THR A 136 -8.10 -4.21 -0.55
CA THR A 136 -7.11 -5.09 0.07
C THR A 136 -5.88 -5.20 -0.84
N LEU A 137 -4.70 -4.90 -0.27
CA LEU A 137 -3.40 -5.01 -0.93
C LEU A 137 -2.65 -6.23 -0.39
N ALA A 138 -2.16 -7.08 -1.28
CA ALA A 138 -1.26 -8.17 -0.97
C ALA A 138 0.17 -7.62 -0.87
N LEU A 139 0.79 -7.69 0.30
CA LEU A 139 2.14 -7.15 0.49
C LEU A 139 3.22 -8.24 0.48
N GLY A 140 2.91 -9.45 0.92
CA GLY A 140 3.88 -10.54 0.99
C GLY A 140 3.66 -11.43 2.21
N LYS A 141 4.75 -11.87 2.83
CA LYS A 141 4.77 -12.63 4.09
C LYS A 141 5.45 -11.82 5.18
N ASP A 142 4.98 -11.99 6.42
CA ASP A 142 5.68 -11.49 7.59
C ASP A 142 6.89 -12.38 7.96
N ILE A 143 7.67 -11.97 8.95
CA ILE A 143 8.83 -12.72 9.44
C ILE A 143 8.48 -14.13 9.96
N GLY A 144 7.22 -14.38 10.28
CA GLY A 144 6.70 -15.69 10.68
C GLY A 144 6.19 -16.53 9.51
N GLY A 145 6.37 -16.06 8.25
CA GLY A 145 5.93 -16.74 7.04
C GLY A 145 4.43 -16.64 6.75
N LYS A 146 3.67 -15.83 7.51
CA LYS A 146 2.23 -15.66 7.31
C LYS A 146 1.95 -14.60 6.25
N ALA A 147 0.96 -14.87 5.39
CA ALA A 147 0.51 -13.90 4.40
C ALA A 147 0.07 -12.59 5.08
N PHE A 148 0.61 -11.47 4.58
CA PHE A 148 0.38 -10.15 5.12
C PHE A 148 -0.34 -9.28 4.10
N VAL A 149 -1.50 -8.78 4.49
CA VAL A 149 -2.38 -7.93 3.67
C VAL A 149 -2.82 -6.70 4.44
N ILE A 150 -3.11 -5.63 3.73
CA ILE A 150 -3.58 -4.37 4.31
C ILE A 150 -4.76 -3.82 3.53
N ASP A 151 -5.57 -2.98 4.16
CA ASP A 151 -6.69 -2.29 3.54
C ASP A 151 -6.33 -0.82 3.30
N LEU A 152 -6.18 -0.43 2.02
CA LEU A 152 -5.86 0.94 1.64
C LEU A 152 -6.96 1.92 2.06
N ALA A 153 -8.23 1.52 2.06
CA ALA A 153 -9.33 2.40 2.47
C ALA A 153 -9.27 2.76 3.97
N LYS A 154 -8.74 1.86 4.82
CA LYS A 154 -8.51 2.16 6.25
C LYS A 154 -7.32 3.08 6.49
N MET A 155 -6.27 2.96 5.67
CA MET A 155 -5.03 3.73 5.79
C MET A 155 -4.99 5.02 4.97
N PRO A 156 -6.03 5.44 4.40
CA PRO A 156 -6.47 6.17 3.22
C PRO A 156 -5.42 6.43 2.15
N HIS A 157 -4.17 6.64 2.50
CA HIS A 157 -3.08 6.93 1.57
C HIS A 157 -1.81 6.23 2.02
N LEU A 158 -0.95 5.92 1.06
CA LEU A 158 0.27 5.15 1.28
C LEU A 158 1.46 5.86 0.63
N LEU A 159 2.54 6.01 1.38
CA LEU A 159 3.84 6.44 0.87
C LEU A 159 4.76 5.23 0.74
N VAL A 160 5.40 5.07 -0.41
CA VAL A 160 6.29 3.95 -0.72
C VAL A 160 7.65 4.49 -1.13
N ALA A 161 8.72 4.04 -0.48
CA ALA A 161 10.07 4.42 -0.87
C ALA A 161 10.97 3.20 -1.08
N GLY A 162 12.03 3.36 -1.85
CA GLY A 162 13.03 2.33 -2.09
C GLY A 162 13.93 2.66 -3.26
N THR A 163 15.20 2.27 -3.18
CA THR A 163 16.17 2.46 -4.27
C THR A 163 15.86 1.57 -5.47
N THR A 164 16.50 1.82 -6.58
CA THR A 164 16.45 0.93 -7.76
C THR A 164 16.91 -0.47 -7.37
N GLY A 165 16.17 -1.50 -7.77
CA GLY A 165 16.47 -2.90 -7.43
C GLY A 165 16.03 -3.34 -6.03
N SER A 166 15.49 -2.44 -5.20
CA SER A 166 15.00 -2.79 -3.85
C SER A 166 13.71 -3.63 -3.86
N GLY A 167 12.97 -3.67 -4.97
CA GLY A 167 11.68 -4.33 -5.11
C GLY A 167 10.47 -3.38 -5.09
N LYS A 168 10.69 -2.05 -5.02
CA LYS A 168 9.62 -1.02 -5.00
C LYS A 168 8.61 -1.20 -6.14
N SER A 169 9.08 -1.28 -7.38
CA SER A 169 8.22 -1.42 -8.56
C SER A 169 7.44 -2.72 -8.56
N VAL A 170 8.07 -3.83 -8.19
CA VAL A 170 7.39 -5.13 -8.04
C VAL A 170 6.31 -5.06 -6.95
N GLY A 171 6.61 -4.43 -5.82
CA GLY A 171 5.64 -4.23 -4.74
C GLY A 171 4.44 -3.38 -5.17
N ILE A 172 4.67 -2.29 -5.91
CA ILE A 172 3.58 -1.45 -6.44
C ILE A 172 2.73 -2.23 -7.45
N ASN A 173 3.35 -2.99 -8.35
CA ASN A 173 2.64 -3.85 -9.30
C ASN A 173 1.81 -4.92 -8.56
N ALA A 174 2.34 -5.53 -7.49
CA ALA A 174 1.59 -6.46 -6.66
C ALA A 174 0.36 -5.79 -6.01
N MET A 175 0.48 -4.53 -5.55
CA MET A 175 -0.65 -3.76 -5.01
C MET A 175 -1.69 -3.47 -6.09
N ILE A 176 -1.30 -3.05 -7.29
CA ILE A 176 -2.21 -2.84 -8.43
C ILE A 176 -2.94 -4.12 -8.76
N LEU A 177 -2.23 -5.21 -8.97
CA LEU A 177 -2.82 -6.52 -9.29
C LEU A 177 -3.76 -7.00 -8.19
N SER A 178 -3.41 -6.81 -6.91
CA SER A 178 -4.29 -7.15 -5.79
C SER A 178 -5.66 -6.48 -5.91
N MET A 179 -5.67 -5.21 -6.29
CA MET A 179 -6.91 -4.45 -6.49
C MET A 179 -7.66 -4.90 -7.75
N LEU A 180 -6.96 -5.18 -8.86
CA LEU A 180 -7.56 -5.64 -10.12
C LEU A 180 -8.15 -7.04 -10.01
N TYR A 181 -7.51 -7.94 -9.24
CA TYR A 181 -8.04 -9.28 -8.96
C TYR A 181 -9.28 -9.27 -8.06
N ARG A 182 -9.59 -8.15 -7.42
CA ARG A 182 -10.67 -8.04 -6.46
C ARG A 182 -11.85 -7.19 -6.92
N ASN A 183 -11.62 -6.25 -7.81
CA ASN A 183 -12.61 -5.24 -8.17
C ASN A 183 -12.84 -5.19 -9.68
N SER A 184 -14.09 -5.02 -10.05
CA SER A 184 -14.49 -4.69 -11.42
C SER A 184 -14.23 -3.20 -11.74
N PRO A 185 -14.25 -2.81 -13.03
CA PRO A 185 -14.16 -1.39 -13.41
C PRO A 185 -15.31 -0.52 -12.88
N ALA A 186 -16.43 -1.13 -12.50
CA ALA A 186 -17.55 -0.44 -11.87
C ALA A 186 -17.29 -0.10 -10.41
N ASP A 187 -16.40 -0.87 -9.74
CA ASP A 187 -16.09 -0.70 -8.31
C ASP A 187 -14.79 0.06 -8.08
N LEU A 188 -13.85 0.00 -9.03
CA LEU A 188 -12.53 0.62 -8.93
C LEU A 188 -12.12 1.29 -10.23
N ARG A 189 -11.63 2.50 -10.12
CA ARG A 189 -10.97 3.24 -11.19
C ARG A 189 -9.56 3.65 -10.79
N LEU A 190 -8.66 3.64 -11.76
CA LEU A 190 -7.25 3.95 -11.55
C LEU A 190 -6.84 5.20 -12.34
N VAL A 191 -5.94 5.99 -11.73
CA VAL A 191 -5.13 7.01 -12.37
C VAL A 191 -3.69 6.65 -12.11
N LEU A 192 -2.94 6.32 -13.17
CA LEU A 192 -1.55 5.90 -13.08
C LEU A 192 -0.66 7.01 -13.64
N ILE A 193 0.33 7.44 -12.85
CA ILE A 193 1.29 8.49 -13.21
C ILE A 193 2.69 7.87 -13.20
N ASP A 194 3.29 7.76 -14.39
CA ASP A 194 4.61 7.17 -14.62
C ASP A 194 5.44 8.08 -15.52
N PRO A 195 6.18 9.02 -14.92
CA PRO A 195 7.00 9.98 -15.68
C PRO A 195 8.07 9.33 -16.54
N LYS A 196 8.54 8.17 -16.15
CA LYS A 196 9.65 7.46 -16.80
C LYS A 196 9.20 6.50 -17.89
N MET A 197 7.90 6.22 -18.02
CA MET A 197 7.31 5.27 -18.97
C MET A 197 7.82 3.83 -18.82
N LEU A 198 8.26 3.44 -17.63
CA LEU A 198 8.93 2.15 -17.40
C LEU A 198 8.05 1.14 -16.68
N GLU A 199 7.21 1.61 -15.75
CA GLU A 199 6.57 0.73 -14.78
C GLU A 199 5.09 0.44 -15.12
N PHE A 200 4.35 1.43 -15.66
CA PHE A 200 2.92 1.32 -15.83
C PHE A 200 2.43 1.24 -17.28
N SER A 201 3.32 1.30 -18.25
CA SER A 201 2.95 1.26 -19.68
C SER A 201 2.14 0.02 -20.07
N LEU A 202 2.38 -1.11 -19.39
CA LEU A 202 1.65 -2.37 -19.59
C LEU A 202 0.17 -2.31 -19.19
N TYR A 203 -0.22 -1.34 -18.37
CA TYR A 203 -1.61 -1.15 -17.95
C TYR A 203 -2.43 -0.31 -18.94
N ASN A 204 -1.82 0.26 -19.97
CA ASN A 204 -2.58 1.04 -20.97
C ASN A 204 -3.66 0.16 -21.62
N GLY A 205 -4.88 0.70 -21.66
CA GLY A 205 -6.02 0.02 -22.27
C GLY A 205 -6.85 -0.85 -21.34
N ILE A 206 -6.45 -1.07 -20.07
CA ILE A 206 -7.32 -1.77 -19.13
C ILE A 206 -8.57 -0.93 -18.81
N PRO A 207 -9.74 -1.56 -18.65
CA PRO A 207 -11.00 -0.84 -18.46
C PRO A 207 -11.10 -0.08 -17.13
N HIS A 208 -10.20 -0.35 -16.17
CA HIS A 208 -10.14 0.36 -14.89
C HIS A 208 -9.54 1.76 -14.99
N LEU A 209 -8.78 2.09 -16.05
CA LEU A 209 -8.16 3.40 -16.19
C LEU A 209 -9.20 4.49 -16.46
N LEU A 210 -9.09 5.64 -15.76
CA LEU A 210 -9.85 6.86 -16.05
C LEU A 210 -9.29 7.63 -17.23
N CYS A 211 -7.99 7.51 -17.47
CA CYS A 211 -7.27 8.10 -18.60
C CYS A 211 -6.07 7.20 -18.94
N PRO A 212 -5.46 7.31 -20.13
CA PRO A 212 -4.19 6.64 -20.41
C PRO A 212 -3.16 6.97 -19.33
N VAL A 213 -2.18 6.07 -19.14
CA VAL A 213 -1.09 6.30 -18.18
C VAL A 213 -0.46 7.67 -18.44
N VAL A 214 -0.39 8.47 -17.39
CA VAL A 214 0.07 9.86 -17.47
C VAL A 214 1.59 9.88 -17.39
N THR A 215 2.23 10.29 -18.47
CA THR A 215 3.70 10.31 -18.60
C THR A 215 4.29 11.71 -18.64
N ASP A 216 3.49 12.70 -18.96
CA ASP A 216 3.87 14.11 -18.99
C ASP A 216 3.65 14.78 -17.63
N MET A 217 4.63 15.55 -17.15
CA MET A 217 4.61 16.19 -15.84
C MET A 217 3.50 17.22 -15.67
N ASN A 218 3.21 18.01 -16.72
CA ASN A 218 2.13 19.00 -16.67
C ASN A 218 0.76 18.31 -16.63
N LYS A 219 0.63 17.19 -17.36
CA LYS A 219 -0.56 16.36 -17.30
C LYS A 219 -0.71 15.68 -15.94
N ALA A 220 0.40 15.30 -15.29
CA ALA A 220 0.38 14.74 -13.93
C ALA A 220 -0.17 15.74 -12.91
N ALA A 221 0.29 16.99 -12.93
CA ALA A 221 -0.28 18.06 -12.09
C ALA A 221 -1.77 18.28 -12.39
N SER A 222 -2.15 18.27 -13.68
CA SER A 222 -3.55 18.39 -14.11
C SER A 222 -4.40 17.22 -13.64
N ALA A 223 -3.87 16.00 -13.62
CA ALA A 223 -4.57 14.81 -13.09
C ALA A 223 -4.82 14.92 -11.58
N LEU A 224 -3.82 15.35 -10.80
CA LEU A 224 -4.01 15.62 -9.37
C LEU A 224 -5.06 16.70 -9.11
N LYS A 225 -5.04 17.77 -9.87
CA LYS A 225 -6.05 18.84 -9.81
C LYS A 225 -7.46 18.36 -10.19
N TRP A 226 -7.55 17.47 -11.18
CA TRP A 226 -8.81 16.84 -11.53
C TRP A 226 -9.35 15.98 -10.37
N LEU A 227 -8.50 15.18 -9.72
CA LEU A 227 -8.87 14.37 -8.55
C LEU A 227 -9.41 15.25 -7.41
N THR A 228 -8.80 16.42 -7.17
CA THR A 228 -9.26 17.36 -6.18
C THR A 228 -10.63 17.93 -6.53
N ARG A 229 -10.86 18.26 -7.79
CA ARG A 229 -12.20 18.72 -8.26
C ARG A 229 -13.26 17.62 -8.14
N GLU A 230 -12.92 16.39 -8.50
CA GLU A 230 -13.83 15.25 -8.33
C GLU A 230 -14.14 14.98 -6.86
N MET A 231 -13.16 15.09 -5.99
CA MET A 231 -13.35 15.04 -4.52
C MET A 231 -14.36 16.11 -4.07
N ASP A 232 -14.17 17.35 -4.48
CA ASP A 232 -15.06 18.47 -4.12
C ASP A 232 -16.46 18.28 -4.67
N ARG A 233 -16.59 17.78 -5.93
CA ARG A 233 -17.89 17.43 -6.53
C ARG A 233 -18.61 16.36 -5.72
N ARG A 234 -17.90 15.28 -5.34
CA ARG A 234 -18.47 14.22 -4.48
C ARG A 234 -18.93 14.77 -3.15
N TYR A 235 -18.15 15.65 -2.52
CA TYR A 235 -18.57 16.32 -1.27
C TYR A 235 -19.81 17.18 -1.45
N ALA A 236 -19.90 17.95 -2.53
CA ALA A 236 -21.08 18.78 -2.82
C ALA A 236 -22.35 17.93 -2.97
N VAL A 237 -22.29 16.83 -3.72
CA VAL A 237 -23.40 15.88 -3.87
C VAL A 237 -23.75 15.24 -2.53
N MET A 238 -22.78 14.70 -1.80
CA MET A 238 -22.99 14.08 -0.49
C MET A 238 -23.66 15.04 0.50
N SER A 239 -23.23 16.30 0.50
CA SER A 239 -23.82 17.35 1.35
C SER A 239 -25.29 17.57 1.02
N ARG A 240 -25.65 17.69 -0.26
CA ARG A 240 -27.05 17.86 -0.71
C ARG A 240 -27.91 16.64 -0.38
N MET A 241 -27.32 15.43 -0.42
CA MET A 241 -27.99 14.18 -0.07
C MET A 241 -28.08 13.92 1.43
N GLY A 242 -27.46 14.73 2.28
CA GLY A 242 -27.40 14.55 3.74
C GLY A 242 -26.56 13.36 4.18
N VAL A 243 -25.56 12.93 3.39
CA VAL A 243 -24.64 11.84 3.73
C VAL A 243 -23.22 12.38 3.90
N ARG A 244 -22.42 11.71 4.75
CA ARG A 244 -21.08 12.18 5.12
C ARG A 244 -19.95 11.34 4.55
N HIS A 245 -20.27 10.22 3.92
CA HIS A 245 -19.27 9.25 3.50
C HIS A 245 -19.69 8.57 2.19
N PHE A 246 -18.75 8.33 1.32
CA PHE A 246 -18.87 7.64 0.04
C PHE A 246 -19.68 6.32 0.13
N ASN A 247 -19.44 5.49 1.17
CA ASN A 247 -20.18 4.24 1.33
C ASN A 247 -21.67 4.47 1.58
N ASN A 248 -22.03 5.48 2.39
CA ASN A 248 -23.42 5.81 2.68
C ASN A 248 -24.13 6.39 1.43
N TYR A 249 -23.38 7.13 0.61
CA TYR A 249 -23.88 7.59 -0.68
C TYR A 249 -24.21 6.39 -1.57
N ASN A 250 -23.26 5.48 -1.79
CA ASN A 250 -23.46 4.29 -2.62
C ASN A 250 -24.59 3.40 -2.10
N GLU A 251 -24.70 3.23 -0.78
CA GLU A 251 -25.80 2.48 -0.16
C GLU A 251 -27.16 3.11 -0.47
N LYS A 252 -27.26 4.44 -0.39
CA LYS A 252 -28.50 5.17 -0.71
C LYS A 252 -28.90 5.00 -2.18
N ILE A 253 -27.92 5.05 -3.11
CA ILE A 253 -28.16 4.82 -4.52
C ILE A 253 -28.61 3.37 -4.79
N ARG A 254 -27.97 2.36 -4.15
CA ARG A 254 -28.37 0.95 -4.30
C ARG A 254 -29.81 0.72 -3.84
N ARG A 255 -30.19 1.27 -2.67
CA ARG A 255 -31.55 1.13 -2.15
C ARG A 255 -32.59 1.78 -3.06
N ALA A 256 -32.29 2.94 -3.62
CA ALA A 256 -33.20 3.56 -4.60
C ALA A 256 -33.37 2.67 -5.83
N ALA A 257 -32.26 2.14 -6.37
CA ALA A 257 -32.32 1.26 -7.54
C ALA A 257 -33.07 -0.07 -7.23
N GLU A 258 -32.92 -0.64 -6.04
CA GLU A 258 -33.67 -1.83 -5.59
C GLU A 258 -35.18 -1.56 -5.53
N ASN A 259 -35.60 -0.35 -5.22
CA ASN A 259 -37.00 0.10 -5.21
C ASN A 259 -37.51 0.53 -6.59
N GLY A 260 -36.65 0.47 -7.65
CA GLY A 260 -37.00 0.94 -8.98
C GLY A 260 -36.99 2.47 -9.11
N GLU A 261 -36.38 3.16 -8.15
CA GLU A 261 -36.30 4.63 -8.12
C GLU A 261 -34.94 5.11 -8.62
N THR A 262 -34.89 6.30 -9.18
CA THR A 262 -33.67 7.02 -9.54
C THR A 262 -33.56 8.31 -8.75
N ILE A 263 -32.37 8.63 -8.29
CA ILE A 263 -32.13 9.90 -7.58
C ILE A 263 -31.48 10.87 -8.57
N PRO A 264 -32.10 12.02 -8.87
CA PRO A 264 -31.53 13.03 -9.77
C PRO A 264 -30.29 13.68 -9.14
N ASP A 265 -29.35 14.14 -9.98
CA ASP A 265 -28.16 14.84 -9.49
C ASP A 265 -28.57 16.21 -8.89
N PRO A 266 -28.39 16.42 -7.58
CA PRO A 266 -28.79 17.63 -6.89
C PRO A 266 -27.94 18.85 -7.25
N LEU A 267 -26.88 18.69 -8.03
CA LEU A 267 -26.05 19.79 -8.55
C LEU A 267 -26.50 20.29 -9.91
N GLN A 268 -27.38 19.54 -10.60
CA GLN A 268 -27.97 20.00 -11.85
C GLN A 268 -29.09 21.04 -11.59
N SER A 269 -29.27 21.96 -12.53
CA SER A 269 -30.39 22.85 -12.49
C SER A 269 -31.72 22.09 -12.72
N PRO A 270 -32.80 22.37 -11.97
CA PRO A 270 -34.09 21.78 -12.24
C PRO A 270 -34.63 22.07 -13.66
N GLU A 271 -34.11 23.12 -14.30
CA GLU A 271 -34.48 23.56 -15.65
C GLU A 271 -33.70 22.82 -16.75
N ASP A 272 -32.68 22.01 -16.39
CA ASP A 272 -31.92 21.23 -17.37
C ASP A 272 -32.85 20.23 -18.07
N PRO A 273 -32.86 20.20 -19.43
CA PRO A 273 -33.79 19.38 -20.20
C PRO A 273 -33.60 17.88 -20.02
N VAL A 274 -32.41 17.46 -19.54
CA VAL A 274 -32.08 16.07 -19.27
C VAL A 274 -31.52 15.96 -17.85
N GLN A 275 -32.35 15.47 -16.94
CA GLN A 275 -31.91 15.15 -15.57
C GLN A 275 -31.13 13.84 -15.58
N LYS A 276 -29.83 13.90 -15.25
CA LYS A 276 -29.00 12.71 -15.13
C LYS A 276 -29.20 12.08 -13.73
N PRO A 277 -29.52 10.80 -13.65
CA PRO A 277 -29.59 10.13 -12.37
C PRO A 277 -28.20 9.97 -11.77
N LEU A 278 -28.12 9.99 -10.44
CA LEU A 278 -26.92 9.63 -9.73
C LEU A 278 -26.66 8.13 -9.89
N GLU A 279 -25.39 7.79 -10.08
CA GLU A 279 -24.90 6.43 -10.22
C GLU A 279 -24.02 6.04 -9.02
N ILE A 280 -23.80 4.75 -8.82
CA ILE A 280 -22.83 4.24 -7.84
C ILE A 280 -21.43 4.74 -8.22
N TRP A 281 -20.74 5.34 -7.27
CA TRP A 281 -19.37 5.79 -7.49
C TRP A 281 -18.36 4.68 -7.24
N PRO A 282 -17.42 4.44 -8.16
CA PRO A 282 -16.27 3.60 -7.89
C PRO A 282 -15.32 4.27 -6.90
N PHE A 283 -14.52 3.47 -6.22
CA PHE A 283 -13.28 3.95 -5.64
C PHE A 283 -12.38 4.52 -6.74
N ILE A 284 -11.59 5.52 -6.41
CA ILE A 284 -10.53 6.03 -7.29
C ILE A 284 -9.21 5.88 -6.56
N VAL A 285 -8.25 5.17 -7.17
CA VAL A 285 -6.89 5.05 -6.65
C VAL A 285 -5.94 5.71 -7.65
N CYS A 286 -5.24 6.75 -7.19
CA CYS A 286 -4.17 7.37 -7.93
C CYS A 286 -2.82 6.83 -7.46
N ILE A 287 -1.99 6.37 -8.39
CA ILE A 287 -0.68 5.81 -8.11
C ILE A 287 0.37 6.62 -8.84
N VAL A 288 1.33 7.15 -8.08
CA VAL A 288 2.47 7.93 -8.59
C VAL A 288 3.71 7.09 -8.41
N ASP A 289 4.39 6.72 -9.49
CA ASP A 289 5.61 5.90 -9.43
C ASP A 289 6.81 6.68 -8.90
N GLU A 290 6.95 7.96 -9.29
CA GLU A 290 8.08 8.78 -8.86
C GLU A 290 7.65 10.21 -8.52
N LEU A 291 7.47 10.44 -7.21
CA LEU A 291 7.11 11.77 -6.70
C LEU A 291 8.20 12.81 -6.96
N ALA A 292 9.49 12.40 -6.90
CA ALA A 292 10.60 13.34 -7.07
C ALA A 292 10.53 14.08 -8.39
N ASP A 293 10.16 13.42 -9.48
CA ASP A 293 10.10 14.02 -10.80
C ASP A 293 8.96 15.07 -10.88
N LEU A 294 7.83 14.81 -10.23
CA LEU A 294 6.74 15.78 -10.10
C LEU A 294 7.14 17.01 -9.28
N MET A 295 7.84 16.77 -8.16
CA MET A 295 8.30 17.84 -7.25
C MET A 295 9.36 18.74 -7.87
N LEU A 296 10.17 18.20 -8.79
CA LEU A 296 11.18 18.99 -9.52
C LEU A 296 10.54 19.93 -10.54
N THR A 297 9.41 19.55 -11.12
CA THR A 297 8.78 20.32 -12.22
C THR A 297 7.83 21.39 -11.69
N ASN A 298 6.95 21.05 -10.75
CA ASN A 298 5.93 21.97 -10.26
C ASN A 298 5.61 21.71 -8.75
N ARG A 299 6.63 21.88 -7.91
CA ARG A 299 6.59 21.56 -6.47
C ARG A 299 5.37 22.13 -5.78
N LYS A 300 5.14 23.45 -5.90
CA LYS A 300 4.10 24.14 -5.15
C LYS A 300 2.69 23.64 -5.46
N GLU A 301 2.42 23.40 -6.72
CA GLU A 301 1.12 22.90 -7.16
C GLU A 301 0.92 21.43 -6.75
N VAL A 302 1.91 20.57 -7.04
CA VAL A 302 1.86 19.15 -6.72
C VAL A 302 1.74 18.91 -5.21
N GLU A 303 2.56 19.57 -4.39
CA GLU A 303 2.49 19.48 -2.93
C GLU A 303 1.14 19.96 -2.39
N GLY A 304 0.62 21.07 -2.95
CA GLY A 304 -0.69 21.61 -2.58
C GLY A 304 -1.83 20.64 -2.87
N GLU A 305 -1.87 20.06 -4.07
CA GLU A 305 -2.93 19.11 -4.46
C GLU A 305 -2.83 17.79 -3.66
N ILE A 306 -1.62 17.24 -3.48
CA ILE A 306 -1.42 16.04 -2.66
C ILE A 306 -1.86 16.31 -1.22
N THR A 307 -1.48 17.43 -0.64
CA THR A 307 -1.87 17.79 0.73
C THR A 307 -3.39 17.88 0.85
N ARG A 308 -4.06 18.54 -0.08
CA ARG A 308 -5.51 18.70 -0.08
C ARG A 308 -6.24 17.37 -0.21
N LEU A 309 -5.79 16.51 -1.13
CA LEU A 309 -6.33 15.16 -1.32
C LEU A 309 -6.12 14.32 -0.07
N THR A 310 -4.90 14.27 0.49
CA THR A 310 -4.59 13.42 1.63
C THR A 310 -5.32 13.83 2.92
N GLN A 311 -5.73 15.09 3.04
CA GLN A 311 -6.53 15.55 4.16
C GLN A 311 -8.00 15.14 4.10
N LYS A 312 -8.59 15.06 2.91
CA LYS A 312 -10.05 14.96 2.77
C LYS A 312 -10.55 13.79 1.91
N ALA A 313 -9.75 13.27 0.98
CA ALA A 313 -10.21 12.38 -0.06
C ALA A 313 -10.76 11.01 0.43
N ARG A 314 -10.39 10.57 1.64
CA ARG A 314 -10.86 9.32 2.24
C ARG A 314 -12.38 9.18 2.24
N ALA A 315 -13.09 10.21 2.71
CA ALA A 315 -14.55 10.17 2.78
C ALA A 315 -15.23 10.23 1.42
N ALA A 316 -14.52 10.70 0.39
CA ALA A 316 -14.95 10.71 -1.00
C ALA A 316 -14.60 9.42 -1.77
N GLY A 317 -13.95 8.43 -1.15
CA GLY A 317 -13.54 7.19 -1.80
C GLY A 317 -12.38 7.36 -2.78
N ILE A 318 -11.49 8.33 -2.53
CA ILE A 318 -10.30 8.60 -3.36
C ILE A 318 -9.05 8.38 -2.52
N HIS A 319 -8.12 7.60 -3.05
CA HIS A 319 -6.92 7.16 -2.35
C HIS A 319 -5.67 7.39 -3.19
N LEU A 320 -4.53 7.58 -2.52
CA LEU A 320 -3.23 7.77 -3.18
C LEU A 320 -2.23 6.73 -2.70
N ILE A 321 -1.48 6.20 -3.66
CA ILE A 321 -0.22 5.48 -3.43
C ILE A 321 0.87 6.33 -4.07
N ILE A 322 1.75 6.89 -3.26
CA ILE A 322 2.79 7.82 -3.71
C ILE A 322 4.13 7.16 -3.51
N ALA A 323 4.85 6.93 -4.61
CA ALA A 323 6.14 6.28 -4.54
C ALA A 323 7.30 7.21 -4.92
N THR A 324 8.49 6.91 -4.41
CA THR A 324 9.73 7.61 -4.77
C THR A 324 10.95 6.72 -4.61
N GLN A 325 11.92 6.90 -5.49
CA GLN A 325 13.26 6.32 -5.37
C GLN A 325 14.24 7.28 -4.66
N ARG A 326 13.80 8.52 -4.41
CA ARG A 326 14.61 9.59 -3.77
C ARG A 326 13.95 10.07 -2.48
N PRO A 327 14.16 9.35 -1.36
CA PRO A 327 13.53 9.68 -0.08
C PRO A 327 14.25 10.86 0.62
N SER A 328 14.41 11.99 -0.08
CA SER A 328 14.96 13.22 0.49
C SER A 328 13.86 14.07 1.14
N VAL A 329 14.25 14.97 2.05
CA VAL A 329 13.32 15.91 2.72
C VAL A 329 12.66 16.88 1.74
N ASP A 330 13.30 17.15 0.60
CA ASP A 330 12.77 18.02 -0.45
C ASP A 330 11.66 17.35 -1.26
N VAL A 331 11.67 16.03 -1.34
CA VAL A 331 10.66 15.22 -2.04
C VAL A 331 9.56 14.82 -1.06
N VAL A 332 9.94 14.22 0.06
CA VAL A 332 9.01 13.75 1.10
C VAL A 332 8.96 14.79 2.22
N THR A 333 8.22 15.85 1.94
CA THR A 333 8.11 17.01 2.83
C THR A 333 7.38 16.67 4.14
N SER A 334 7.53 17.55 5.14
CA SER A 334 6.81 17.40 6.39
C SER A 334 5.29 17.46 6.22
N LEU A 335 4.79 18.24 5.23
CA LEU A 335 3.36 18.31 4.91
C LEU A 335 2.83 16.99 4.38
N ILE A 336 3.54 16.37 3.44
CA ILE A 336 3.18 15.05 2.91
C ILE A 336 3.20 14.01 4.04
N LYS A 337 4.28 13.99 4.84
CA LYS A 337 4.42 13.05 5.96
C LYS A 337 3.34 13.17 7.03
N ALA A 338 2.87 14.37 7.30
CA ALA A 338 1.81 14.61 8.28
C ALA A 338 0.46 14.04 7.81
N ASN A 339 0.21 14.04 6.51
CA ASN A 339 -1.06 13.63 5.93
C ASN A 339 -1.06 12.19 5.35
N VAL A 340 0.13 11.58 5.20
CA VAL A 340 0.30 10.19 4.78
C VAL A 340 1.05 9.41 5.87
N PRO A 341 0.35 9.00 6.93
CA PRO A 341 0.99 8.39 8.09
C PRO A 341 1.41 6.93 7.86
N THR A 342 0.77 6.23 6.90
CA THR A 342 1.16 4.86 6.54
C THR A 342 2.26 4.89 5.49
N ARG A 343 3.37 4.21 5.77
CA ARG A 343 4.55 4.26 4.92
C ARG A 343 5.19 2.89 4.80
N ILE A 344 5.64 2.59 3.60
CA ILE A 344 6.45 1.41 3.28
C ILE A 344 7.83 1.90 2.83
N SER A 345 8.87 1.32 3.38
CA SER A 345 10.22 1.48 2.87
C SER A 345 10.77 0.12 2.47
N PHE A 346 11.05 -0.04 1.21
CA PHE A 346 12.00 -1.04 0.72
C PHE A 346 13.41 -0.61 1.08
N GLN A 347 14.42 -1.39 0.70
CA GLN A 347 15.81 -1.03 0.95
C GLN A 347 16.13 0.38 0.43
N VAL A 348 16.82 1.17 1.26
CA VAL A 348 17.31 2.51 0.95
C VAL A 348 18.83 2.59 1.11
N ALA A 349 19.45 3.65 0.58
CA ALA A 349 20.90 3.78 0.56
C ALA A 349 21.50 4.09 1.92
N SER A 350 20.78 4.78 2.80
CA SER A 350 21.32 5.26 4.08
C SER A 350 20.27 5.28 5.19
N GLY A 351 20.74 5.27 6.44
CA GLY A 351 19.88 5.45 7.62
C GLY A 351 19.24 6.85 7.67
N ILE A 352 19.78 7.84 6.95
CA ILE A 352 19.14 9.16 6.79
C ILE A 352 17.87 9.00 5.95
N ASP A 353 17.95 8.29 4.83
CA ASP A 353 16.82 8.03 3.95
C ASP A 353 15.72 7.24 4.68
N SER A 354 16.12 6.23 5.46
CA SER A 354 15.20 5.47 6.32
C SER A 354 14.46 6.39 7.29
N ARG A 355 15.18 7.29 7.96
CA ARG A 355 14.55 8.26 8.89
C ARG A 355 13.63 9.25 8.18
N VAL A 356 13.93 9.65 6.95
CA VAL A 356 13.04 10.53 6.17
C VAL A 356 11.69 9.86 5.94
N ILE A 357 11.67 8.57 5.62
CA ILE A 357 10.43 7.83 5.32
C ILE A 357 9.78 7.31 6.59
N LEU A 358 10.49 6.48 7.36
CA LEU A 358 9.92 5.75 8.49
C LEU A 358 9.97 6.54 9.81
N GLY A 359 10.83 7.57 9.90
CA GLY A 359 11.12 8.26 11.15
C GLY A 359 12.11 7.51 12.04
N GLU A 360 12.63 6.37 11.59
CA GLU A 360 13.61 5.52 12.27
C GLU A 360 14.59 4.92 11.26
N SER A 361 15.75 4.47 11.72
CA SER A 361 16.72 3.71 10.94
C SER A 361 16.27 2.26 10.81
N GLY A 362 16.78 1.52 9.83
CA GLY A 362 16.54 0.09 9.64
C GLY A 362 16.28 -0.31 8.19
N ALA A 363 15.71 0.56 7.36
CA ALA A 363 15.47 0.24 5.95
C ALA A 363 16.77 0.16 5.14
N GLU A 364 17.85 0.79 5.58
CA GLU A 364 19.20 0.65 4.98
C GLU A 364 19.78 -0.76 5.17
N SER A 365 19.29 -1.49 6.17
CA SER A 365 19.75 -2.86 6.50
C SER A 365 18.88 -3.95 5.88
N LEU A 366 17.86 -3.59 5.11
CA LEU A 366 17.02 -4.52 4.38
C LEU A 366 17.80 -5.24 3.28
N LEU A 367 17.34 -6.43 2.90
CA LEU A 367 18.05 -7.32 1.98
C LEU A 367 17.84 -6.97 0.51
N GLY A 368 16.95 -6.01 0.20
CA GLY A 368 16.48 -5.76 -1.16
C GLY A 368 15.51 -6.84 -1.65
N TRP A 369 15.25 -6.88 -2.97
CA TRP A 369 14.41 -7.90 -3.61
C TRP A 369 13.01 -8.07 -3.03
N GLY A 370 12.42 -6.98 -2.54
CA GLY A 370 11.08 -6.96 -1.97
C GLY A 370 11.03 -6.98 -0.44
N ASP A 371 12.18 -7.09 0.23
CA ASP A 371 12.25 -6.93 1.69
C ASP A 371 11.88 -5.49 2.06
N MET A 372 10.94 -5.33 3.00
CA MET A 372 10.35 -4.02 3.30
C MET A 372 9.95 -3.87 4.76
N LEU A 373 9.88 -2.63 5.19
CA LEU A 373 9.35 -2.22 6.48
C LEU A 373 8.06 -1.41 6.29
N LEU A 374 7.04 -1.76 7.06
CA LEU A 374 5.77 -1.05 7.10
C LEU A 374 5.60 -0.27 8.40
N ARG A 375 5.46 1.05 8.32
CA ARG A 375 5.04 1.91 9.41
C ARG A 375 3.55 2.19 9.32
N ARG A 376 2.84 1.88 10.40
CA ARG A 376 1.40 2.16 10.55
C ARG A 376 1.15 3.24 11.58
N PRO A 377 0.08 4.07 11.43
CA PRO A 377 -0.30 5.03 12.46
C PRO A 377 -0.62 4.32 13.78
N GLY A 378 -0.15 4.88 14.89
CA GLY A 378 -0.39 4.33 16.23
C GLY A 378 0.48 3.12 16.60
N VAL A 379 1.34 2.63 15.71
CA VAL A 379 2.32 1.59 16.00
C VAL A 379 3.68 2.23 16.17
N PRO A 380 4.35 2.07 17.34
CA PRO A 380 5.59 2.77 17.64
C PRO A 380 6.75 2.41 16.70
N GLN A 381 6.78 1.17 16.21
CA GLN A 381 7.86 0.63 15.38
C GLN A 381 7.33 0.12 14.06
N SER A 382 8.19 0.16 13.03
CA SER A 382 7.92 -0.47 11.74
C SER A 382 8.06 -1.99 11.83
N THR A 383 7.16 -2.67 11.16
CA THR A 383 7.12 -4.15 11.07
C THR A 383 7.42 -4.58 9.65
#